data_666bd9cfc3a7eac7ff103ac9d3d8a78c
#
_entry.id   666bd9cfc3a7eac7ff103ac9d3d8a78c
#
_cell.length_a   1.000
_cell.length_b   1.000
_cell.length_c   1.000
_cell.angle_alpha   90.00
_cell.angle_beta   90.00
_cell.angle_gamma   90.00
#
_symmetry.space_group_name_H-M   'P 1'
#
loop_
_entity.id
_entity.type
_entity.pdbx_description
1 polymer ?
#
loop_
_entity_poly.entity_id
_entity_poly.type
_entity_poly.pdbx_seq_one_letter_code
_entity_poly.pdbx_strand_id
1 'polypeptide(L)'
;SYGTGLTAADWVLTSSAHLSLLPISVELKGSSADVELYRVSGEFVHNAINPSLSAGDNTHSINSPSSAPGVICVGATGYRTWFVNYLGETKVYNNGTGGVRTPFSAVGPTWDGRIKPDVMAPGQNIISSYSTFFISNPANAGFPLSSDIRHFTYNGRTYAWMSNGGTSMASPVVAGVIALWLQACPTLTTHDCIDIFSTTCHRYDPSLTYPNNLYGYGEIDAYAGLQEVLRRVAAGVENINTDGMTKLPGNRGMRIYTIDGRFVGTDMSKLPRGIYVQGGRKMVK
;
A
#
# COMPACT_ATOMS: atom_id res chain seq x y z
N SER A 1 -16.42 15.90 7.22
CA SER A 1 -16.50 15.59 8.67
C SER A 1 -16.00 14.18 8.91
N TYR A 2 -15.15 14.01 9.89
CA TYR A 2 -14.55 12.73 10.27
C TYR A 2 -15.21 12.23 11.57
N GLY A 3 -16.38 11.65 11.47
CA GLY A 3 -17.16 11.19 12.63
C GLY A 3 -18.09 12.26 13.22
N THR A 4 -18.89 11.86 14.20
CA THR A 4 -19.83 12.77 14.87
C THR A 4 -19.07 13.80 15.72
N GLY A 5 -19.19 15.07 15.37
CA GLY A 5 -18.59 16.17 16.11
C GLY A 5 -17.23 16.65 15.61
N LEU A 6 -16.66 16.03 14.57
CA LEU A 6 -15.41 16.49 13.96
C LEU A 6 -15.68 17.35 12.72
N THR A 7 -14.96 18.45 12.61
CA THR A 7 -15.00 19.34 11.46
C THR A 7 -13.57 19.49 10.92
N ALA A 8 -13.38 19.27 9.62
CA ALA A 8 -12.14 19.59 8.93
C ALA A 8 -12.30 20.90 8.17
N ALA A 9 -11.27 21.72 8.17
CA ALA A 9 -11.20 22.93 7.35
C ALA A 9 -9.81 23.00 6.69
N ASP A 10 -9.80 23.25 5.39
CA ASP A 10 -8.59 23.46 4.64
C ASP A 10 -8.31 24.96 4.53
N TRP A 11 -7.07 25.33 4.86
CA TRP A 11 -6.60 26.70 4.76
C TRP A 11 -5.44 26.76 3.77
N VAL A 12 -5.56 27.65 2.80
CA VAL A 12 -4.50 27.90 1.82
C VAL A 12 -3.98 29.30 2.03
N LEU A 13 -2.72 29.40 2.45
CA LEU A 13 -2.00 30.66 2.52
C LEU A 13 -1.23 30.83 1.21
N THR A 14 -1.58 31.86 0.44
CA THR A 14 -0.87 32.22 -0.80
C THR A 14 -0.13 33.55 -0.62
N SER A 15 1.11 33.60 -1.09
CA SER A 15 1.89 34.83 -1.11
C SER A 15 2.62 34.95 -2.44
N SER A 16 2.76 36.18 -2.92
CA SER A 16 3.59 36.53 -4.10
C SER A 16 5.11 36.50 -3.77
N ALA A 17 5.47 36.43 -2.48
CA ALA A 17 6.86 36.29 -2.04
C ALA A 17 7.19 34.82 -1.74
N HIS A 18 8.50 34.48 -1.75
CA HIS A 18 8.94 33.16 -1.27
C HIS A 18 8.60 32.98 0.21
N LEU A 19 7.58 32.16 0.49
CA LEU A 19 7.11 31.88 1.87
C LEU A 19 8.17 31.28 2.77
N SER A 20 9.21 30.66 2.20
CA SER A 20 10.38 30.16 2.94
C SER A 20 11.17 31.21 3.71
N LEU A 21 10.96 32.48 3.39
CA LEU A 21 11.64 33.62 4.05
C LEU A 21 10.76 34.33 5.09
N LEU A 22 9.47 33.98 5.18
CA LEU A 22 8.54 34.60 6.13
C LEU A 22 8.06 33.57 7.13
N PRO A 23 8.47 33.63 8.39
CA PRO A 23 7.90 32.76 9.43
C PRO A 23 6.43 33.15 9.64
N ILE A 24 5.54 32.22 9.33
CA ILE A 24 4.11 32.39 9.55
C ILE A 24 3.72 31.51 10.74
N SER A 25 3.03 32.07 11.69
CA SER A 25 2.40 31.34 12.77
C SER A 25 0.89 31.38 12.66
N VAL A 26 0.22 30.30 13.04
CA VAL A 26 -1.23 30.20 13.13
C VAL A 26 -1.60 30.20 14.62
N GLU A 27 -2.40 31.16 15.05
CA GLU A 27 -2.96 31.20 16.38
C GLU A 27 -4.42 30.73 16.33
N LEU A 28 -4.74 29.71 17.11
CA LEU A 28 -6.09 29.20 17.28
C LEU A 28 -6.69 29.79 18.56
N LYS A 29 -7.86 30.42 18.44
CA LYS A 29 -8.58 30.97 19.59
C LYS A 29 -9.91 30.24 19.73
N GLY A 30 -10.18 29.72 20.93
CA GLY A 30 -11.41 29.04 21.23
C GLY A 30 -11.42 28.52 22.66
N SER A 31 -12.52 27.94 23.08
CA SER A 31 -12.65 27.28 24.37
C SER A 31 -13.11 25.84 24.18
N SER A 32 -12.49 24.90 24.93
CA SER A 32 -12.91 23.49 25.01
C SER A 32 -12.90 22.73 23.67
N ALA A 33 -11.86 22.94 22.85
CA ALA A 33 -11.65 22.19 21.61
C ALA A 33 -10.24 21.61 21.57
N ASP A 34 -10.14 20.35 21.22
CA ASP A 34 -8.90 19.72 20.79
C ASP A 34 -8.74 19.94 19.30
N VAL A 35 -7.59 20.46 18.89
CA VAL A 35 -7.32 20.81 17.50
C VAL A 35 -6.01 20.17 17.06
N GLU A 36 -6.05 19.44 15.96
CA GLU A 36 -4.88 18.92 15.28
C GLU A 36 -4.66 19.68 13.98
N LEU A 37 -3.41 20.10 13.75
CA LEU A 37 -3.00 20.80 12.53
C LEU A 37 -2.12 19.88 11.70
N TYR A 38 -2.54 19.64 10.47
CA TYR A 38 -1.79 18.86 9.49
C TYR A 38 -1.29 19.76 8.36
N ARG A 39 -0.02 19.63 8.01
CA ARG A 39 0.51 20.30 6.82
C ARG A 39 0.22 19.46 5.57
N VAL A 40 -0.20 20.10 4.51
CA VAL A 40 -0.28 19.51 3.17
C VAL A 40 0.97 19.85 2.37
N SER A 41 1.54 21.05 2.59
CA SER A 41 2.75 21.54 1.94
C SER A 41 3.51 22.44 2.91
N GLY A 42 4.79 22.64 2.68
CA GLY A 42 5.67 23.37 3.59
C GLY A 42 6.18 22.52 4.75
N GLU A 43 6.68 23.16 5.80
CA GLU A 43 7.20 22.51 6.99
C GLU A 43 6.77 23.26 8.25
N PHE A 44 6.47 22.52 9.33
CA PHE A 44 6.46 23.08 10.66
C PHE A 44 7.91 23.15 11.18
N VAL A 45 8.31 24.29 11.70
CA VAL A 45 9.64 24.52 12.20
C VAL A 45 9.62 25.03 13.64
N HIS A 46 10.69 24.75 14.38
CA HIS A 46 10.89 25.37 15.69
C HIS A 46 11.12 26.88 15.53
N ASN A 47 10.49 27.67 16.40
CA ASN A 47 10.73 29.10 16.42
C ASN A 47 11.79 29.44 17.48
N ALA A 48 12.90 30.04 17.04
CA ALA A 48 14.00 30.39 17.92
C ALA A 48 13.64 31.54 18.92
N ILE A 49 12.69 32.39 18.57
CA ILE A 49 12.25 33.54 19.38
C ILE A 49 11.16 33.13 20.39
N ASN A 50 10.26 32.23 19.97
CA ASN A 50 9.20 31.72 20.82
C ASN A 50 9.27 30.20 20.93
N PRO A 51 9.89 29.67 21.98
CA PRO A 51 10.05 28.21 22.17
C PRO A 51 8.75 27.43 22.33
N SER A 52 7.61 28.11 22.58
CA SER A 52 6.31 27.44 22.63
C SER A 52 5.81 27.03 21.23
N LEU A 53 6.39 27.57 20.15
CA LEU A 53 6.09 27.20 18.77
C LEU A 53 7.09 26.13 18.33
N SER A 54 6.64 24.91 18.25
CA SER A 54 7.46 23.74 17.90
C SER A 54 7.24 23.28 16.45
N ALA A 55 8.15 22.44 15.97
CA ALA A 55 8.01 21.77 14.67
C ALA A 55 6.88 20.71 14.64
N GLY A 56 6.24 20.43 15.77
CA GLY A 56 5.30 19.33 15.88
C GLY A 56 6.01 17.97 15.88
N ASP A 57 5.24 16.94 15.59
CA ASP A 57 5.73 15.55 15.52
C ASP A 57 5.16 14.81 14.30
N ASN A 58 5.44 13.51 14.18
CA ASN A 58 4.97 12.68 13.07
C ASN A 58 3.78 11.79 13.46
N THR A 59 3.24 11.90 14.66
CA THR A 59 2.08 11.12 15.07
C THR A 59 0.84 11.55 14.30
N HIS A 60 -0.16 10.66 14.22
CA HIS A 60 -1.42 10.92 13.53
C HIS A 60 -1.27 11.32 12.04
N SER A 61 -0.15 10.92 11.40
CA SER A 61 0.13 11.30 10.01
C SER A 61 -0.48 10.38 8.95
N ILE A 62 -1.30 9.40 9.36
CA ILE A 62 -2.02 8.52 8.43
C ILE A 62 -3.18 9.27 7.77
N ASN A 63 -3.04 9.55 6.48
CA ASN A 63 -4.04 10.27 5.69
C ASN A 63 -5.21 9.39 5.24
N SER A 64 -6.35 10.05 4.95
CA SER A 64 -7.45 9.45 4.20
C SER A 64 -7.00 9.13 2.75
N PRO A 65 -7.43 7.98 2.14
CA PRO A 65 -8.36 6.99 2.67
C PRO A 65 -7.74 5.90 3.56
N SER A 66 -6.40 5.90 3.76
CA SER A 66 -5.69 4.85 4.50
C SER A 66 -6.10 4.74 5.98
N SER A 67 -6.63 5.83 6.55
CA SER A 67 -7.19 5.85 7.90
C SER A 67 -8.57 5.18 8.04
N ALA A 68 -9.23 4.78 6.93
CA ALA A 68 -10.55 4.15 7.00
C ALA A 68 -10.48 2.75 7.65
N PRO A 69 -11.50 2.34 8.43
CA PRO A 69 -11.48 1.08 9.17
C PRO A 69 -11.34 -0.18 8.31
N GLY A 70 -11.95 -0.20 7.14
CA GLY A 70 -11.96 -1.37 6.24
C GLY A 70 -10.79 -1.45 5.26
N VAL A 71 -9.81 -0.53 5.35
CA VAL A 71 -8.68 -0.43 4.43
C VAL A 71 -7.42 -0.98 5.10
N ILE A 72 -6.65 -1.77 4.36
CA ILE A 72 -5.29 -2.15 4.77
C ILE A 72 -4.35 -0.98 4.49
N CYS A 73 -3.87 -0.34 5.54
CA CYS A 73 -2.90 0.74 5.48
C CYS A 73 -1.49 0.18 5.43
N VAL A 74 -0.72 0.58 4.42
CA VAL A 74 0.62 0.07 4.18
C VAL A 74 1.66 1.15 4.45
N GLY A 75 2.59 0.85 5.36
CA GLY A 75 3.80 1.65 5.55
C GLY A 75 4.96 1.16 4.69
N ALA A 76 6.02 1.95 4.62
CA ALA A 76 7.18 1.66 3.79
C ALA A 76 8.43 1.34 4.63
N THR A 77 9.12 0.25 4.25
CA THR A 77 10.45 -0.10 4.75
C THR A 77 11.52 0.15 3.68
N GLY A 78 12.75 0.28 4.12
CA GLY A 78 13.92 0.26 3.24
C GLY A 78 14.10 -1.12 2.62
N TYR A 79 14.55 -1.14 1.36
CA TYR A 79 14.90 -2.36 0.65
C TYR A 79 16.32 -2.31 0.15
N ARG A 80 16.62 -1.33 -0.70
CA ARG A 80 17.96 -1.07 -1.19
C ARG A 80 18.31 0.40 -1.01
N THR A 81 19.57 0.69 -0.74
CA THR A 81 20.03 2.06 -0.50
C THR A 81 20.62 2.71 -1.75
N TRP A 82 20.84 1.94 -2.82
CA TRP A 82 21.39 2.41 -4.08
C TRP A 82 20.92 1.58 -5.27
N PHE A 83 21.08 2.11 -6.46
CA PHE A 83 20.93 1.41 -7.72
C PHE A 83 21.87 2.00 -8.77
N VAL A 84 22.08 1.27 -9.87
CA VAL A 84 22.80 1.75 -11.03
C VAL A 84 21.79 2.10 -12.12
N ASN A 85 21.85 3.32 -12.64
CA ASN A 85 20.99 3.75 -13.73
C ASN A 85 21.52 3.24 -15.09
N TYR A 86 20.76 3.47 -16.16
CA TYR A 86 21.13 3.01 -17.51
C TYR A 86 22.41 3.66 -18.07
N LEU A 87 22.84 4.78 -17.52
CA LEU A 87 24.12 5.44 -17.86
C LEU A 87 25.31 4.83 -17.12
N GLY A 88 25.09 3.82 -16.26
CA GLY A 88 26.13 3.23 -15.42
C GLY A 88 26.46 4.05 -14.17
N GLU A 89 25.68 5.07 -13.85
CA GLU A 89 25.88 5.90 -12.68
C GLU A 89 25.24 5.27 -11.45
N THR A 90 25.98 5.22 -10.34
CA THR A 90 25.42 4.82 -9.05
C THR A 90 24.62 5.96 -8.43
N LYS A 91 23.37 5.71 -8.17
CA LYS A 91 22.48 6.63 -7.45
C LYS A 91 22.24 6.09 -6.04
N VAL A 92 22.51 6.93 -5.05
CA VAL A 92 22.36 6.57 -3.63
C VAL A 92 21.18 7.35 -3.04
N TYR A 93 20.19 6.61 -2.54
CA TYR A 93 19.04 7.14 -1.81
C TYR A 93 18.88 6.32 -0.55
N ASN A 94 19.59 6.73 0.50
CA ASN A 94 19.63 5.97 1.75
C ASN A 94 18.65 6.57 2.77
N ASN A 95 17.44 6.02 2.81
CA ASN A 95 16.43 6.34 3.82
C ASN A 95 16.22 5.17 4.81
N GLY A 96 17.25 4.39 5.05
CA GLY A 96 17.23 3.22 5.92
C GLY A 96 17.59 1.93 5.20
N THR A 97 17.93 0.92 5.97
CA THR A 97 18.29 -0.43 5.51
C THR A 97 17.06 -1.33 5.41
N GLY A 98 17.24 -2.55 4.91
CA GLY A 98 16.16 -3.54 4.79
C GLY A 98 15.42 -3.75 6.12
N GLY A 99 14.09 -3.71 6.07
CA GLY A 99 13.22 -3.86 7.22
C GLY A 99 13.07 -2.63 8.13
N VAL A 100 13.92 -1.60 7.97
CA VAL A 100 13.79 -0.35 8.74
C VAL A 100 12.74 0.55 8.08
N ARG A 101 11.84 1.11 8.90
CA ARG A 101 10.85 2.07 8.43
C ARG A 101 11.53 3.28 7.81
N THR A 102 11.10 3.67 6.62
CA THR A 102 11.61 4.88 5.95
C THR A 102 11.08 6.15 6.63
N PRO A 103 11.87 7.25 6.67
CA PRO A 103 11.44 8.50 7.30
C PRO A 103 10.13 9.10 6.73
N PHE A 104 9.86 8.86 5.45
CA PHE A 104 8.66 9.35 4.80
C PHE A 104 7.39 8.51 5.08
N SER A 105 7.54 7.34 5.69
CA SER A 105 6.39 6.50 6.02
C SER A 105 5.60 7.10 7.18
N ALA A 106 4.33 7.40 6.93
CA ALA A 106 3.43 7.93 7.93
C ALA A 106 3.27 6.98 9.13
N VAL A 107 2.97 7.54 10.30
CA VAL A 107 2.80 6.81 11.56
C VAL A 107 1.45 7.11 12.19
N GLY A 108 0.93 6.11 12.90
CA GLY A 108 -0.29 6.24 13.67
C GLY A 108 -0.08 6.91 15.04
N PRO A 109 -1.09 6.79 15.89
CA PRO A 109 -2.39 6.18 15.64
C PRO A 109 -3.23 7.02 14.66
N THR A 110 -4.40 6.51 14.24
CA THR A 110 -5.43 7.35 13.64
C THR A 110 -6.01 8.26 14.71
N TRP A 111 -6.72 9.32 14.29
CA TRP A 111 -7.36 10.27 15.23
C TRP A 111 -8.31 9.61 16.24
N ASP A 112 -8.90 8.46 15.88
CA ASP A 112 -9.77 7.66 16.75
C ASP A 112 -9.01 6.56 17.52
N GLY A 113 -7.69 6.64 17.59
CA GLY A 113 -6.82 5.80 18.41
C GLY A 113 -6.49 4.41 17.84
N ARG A 114 -6.91 4.08 16.61
CA ARG A 114 -6.57 2.79 16.00
C ARG A 114 -5.10 2.74 15.58
N ILE A 115 -4.48 1.60 15.78
CA ILE A 115 -3.13 1.33 15.30
C ILE A 115 -3.14 1.30 13.76
N LYS A 116 -2.32 2.11 13.14
CA LYS A 116 -1.96 2.13 11.72
C LYS A 116 -0.48 2.53 11.59
N PRO A 117 0.23 2.07 10.54
CA PRO A 117 -0.21 1.20 9.46
C PRO A 117 -0.59 -0.20 9.96
N ASP A 118 -1.28 -1.00 9.12
CA ASP A 118 -1.56 -2.41 9.44
C ASP A 118 -0.34 -3.28 9.16
N VAL A 119 0.39 -2.98 8.07
CA VAL A 119 1.50 -3.79 7.58
C VAL A 119 2.53 -2.91 6.88
N MET A 120 3.78 -3.35 6.87
CA MET A 120 4.86 -2.72 6.12
C MET A 120 5.20 -3.53 4.87
N ALA A 121 5.76 -2.85 3.87
CA ALA A 121 6.38 -3.50 2.73
C ALA A 121 7.54 -2.64 2.19
N PRO A 122 8.47 -3.22 1.40
CA PRO A 122 9.52 -2.46 0.74
C PRO A 122 8.97 -1.31 -0.09
N GLY A 123 9.40 -0.09 0.19
CA GLY A 123 8.92 1.12 -0.48
C GLY A 123 10.03 2.06 -0.95
N GLN A 124 11.29 1.65 -0.84
CA GLN A 124 12.45 2.46 -1.24
C GLN A 124 13.22 1.81 -2.38
N ASN A 125 13.53 2.62 -3.40
CA ASN A 125 14.25 2.18 -4.59
C ASN A 125 13.62 0.94 -5.24
N ILE A 126 12.30 0.94 -5.35
CA ILE A 126 11.53 -0.12 -5.99
C ILE A 126 11.60 0.07 -7.50
N ILE A 127 12.06 -0.98 -8.19
CA ILE A 127 12.17 -0.98 -9.64
C ILE A 127 10.88 -1.54 -10.22
N SER A 128 10.22 -0.75 -11.07
CA SER A 128 8.99 -1.13 -11.73
C SER A 128 8.91 -0.53 -13.14
N SER A 129 7.96 -1.02 -13.95
CA SER A 129 7.67 -0.44 -15.25
C SER A 129 7.12 0.97 -15.12
N TYR A 130 7.46 1.83 -16.08
CA TYR A 130 7.02 3.22 -16.12
C TYR A 130 6.16 3.49 -17.35
N SER A 131 5.23 4.45 -17.21
CA SER A 131 4.34 4.83 -18.31
C SER A 131 5.13 5.47 -19.46
N THR A 132 4.98 4.93 -20.66
CA THR A 132 5.58 5.53 -21.88
C THR A 132 5.05 6.96 -22.14
N PHE A 133 3.81 7.25 -21.77
CA PHE A 133 3.24 8.60 -21.89
C PHE A 133 3.89 9.59 -20.92
N PHE A 134 4.23 9.15 -19.71
CA PHE A 134 4.99 9.95 -18.76
C PHE A 134 6.38 10.28 -19.30
N ILE A 135 7.08 9.27 -19.84
CA ILE A 135 8.43 9.41 -20.39
C ILE A 135 8.46 10.35 -21.60
N SER A 136 7.45 10.27 -22.48
CA SER A 136 7.37 11.09 -23.69
C SER A 136 6.86 12.52 -23.44
N ASN A 137 6.38 12.85 -22.26
CA ASN A 137 5.90 14.21 -21.94
C ASN A 137 7.09 15.16 -21.77
N PRO A 138 7.18 16.25 -22.58
CA PRO A 138 8.26 17.23 -22.47
C PRO A 138 8.41 17.87 -21.08
N ALA A 139 7.31 18.00 -20.34
CA ALA A 139 7.34 18.52 -18.96
C ALA A 139 8.12 17.62 -18.00
N ASN A 140 8.31 16.33 -18.34
CA ASN A 140 9.06 15.37 -17.57
C ASN A 140 10.48 15.13 -18.13
N ALA A 141 10.91 15.94 -19.12
CA ALA A 141 12.23 15.81 -19.72
C ALA A 141 13.33 15.87 -18.64
N GLY A 142 14.23 14.89 -18.64
CA GLY A 142 15.29 14.76 -17.65
C GLY A 142 14.91 14.01 -16.36
N PHE A 143 13.62 13.92 -15.99
CA PHE A 143 13.20 13.14 -14.84
C PHE A 143 13.53 11.64 -14.98
N PRO A 144 13.31 10.99 -16.14
CA PRO A 144 13.65 9.59 -16.33
C PRO A 144 15.13 9.27 -16.18
N LEU A 145 16.01 10.21 -16.58
CA LEU A 145 17.46 9.95 -16.70
C LEU A 145 18.14 9.55 -15.39
N SER A 146 17.70 10.10 -14.26
CA SER A 146 18.29 9.78 -12.96
C SER A 146 17.77 8.48 -12.35
N SER A 147 16.54 8.11 -12.67
CA SER A 147 15.84 6.96 -12.09
C SER A 147 15.72 5.77 -13.04
N ASP A 148 16.00 5.96 -14.33
CA ASP A 148 15.91 4.92 -15.37
C ASP A 148 16.99 3.86 -15.14
N ILE A 149 16.54 2.64 -14.94
CA ILE A 149 17.42 1.48 -14.75
C ILE A 149 17.77 0.86 -16.11
N ARG A 150 16.75 0.71 -16.96
CA ARG A 150 16.85 0.14 -18.30
C ARG A 150 15.63 0.52 -19.12
N HIS A 151 15.83 0.71 -20.42
CA HIS A 151 14.73 0.95 -21.35
C HIS A 151 14.95 0.25 -22.69
N PHE A 152 13.88 0.15 -23.46
CA PHE A 152 13.91 -0.25 -24.87
C PHE A 152 12.88 0.56 -25.67
N THR A 153 13.08 0.64 -26.97
CA THR A 153 12.13 1.30 -27.88
C THR A 153 11.39 0.26 -28.71
N TYR A 154 10.08 0.39 -28.77
CA TYR A 154 9.23 -0.43 -29.62
C TYR A 154 8.13 0.44 -30.25
N ASN A 155 7.93 0.31 -31.57
CA ASN A 155 6.97 1.12 -32.35
C ASN A 155 7.06 2.63 -32.07
N GLY A 156 8.29 3.17 -32.02
CA GLY A 156 8.56 4.59 -31.79
C GLY A 156 8.28 5.10 -30.36
N ARG A 157 8.01 4.20 -29.41
CA ARG A 157 7.79 4.53 -28.00
C ARG A 157 8.85 3.93 -27.10
N THR A 158 9.28 4.67 -26.09
CA THR A 158 10.22 4.19 -25.08
C THR A 158 9.46 3.60 -23.89
N TYR A 159 9.89 2.42 -23.49
CA TYR A 159 9.41 1.67 -22.32
C TYR A 159 10.58 1.52 -21.35
N ALA A 160 10.39 1.90 -20.11
CA ALA A 160 11.45 1.91 -19.12
C ALA A 160 11.07 1.19 -17.84
N TRP A 161 12.08 0.69 -17.13
CA TRP A 161 12.05 0.31 -15.72
C TRP A 161 12.80 1.36 -14.94
N MET A 162 12.12 1.94 -13.96
CA MET A 162 12.67 3.02 -13.16
C MET A 162 12.62 2.68 -11.70
N SER A 163 13.57 3.21 -10.95
CA SER A 163 13.57 3.17 -9.49
C SER A 163 12.74 4.32 -8.94
N ASN A 164 11.87 4.02 -7.98
CA ASN A 164 11.10 5.04 -7.26
C ASN A 164 10.96 4.66 -5.78
N GLY A 165 10.56 5.62 -4.95
CA GLY A 165 10.34 5.43 -3.51
C GLY A 165 9.08 6.11 -3.02
N GLY A 166 8.48 5.50 -2.00
CA GLY A 166 7.26 5.99 -1.35
C GLY A 166 6.40 4.84 -0.83
N THR A 167 5.47 5.13 0.05
CA THR A 167 4.39 4.21 0.43
C THR A 167 3.52 3.83 -0.78
N SER A 168 3.50 4.67 -1.82
CA SER A 168 2.89 4.39 -3.12
C SER A 168 3.52 3.19 -3.84
N MET A 169 4.78 2.83 -3.53
CA MET A 169 5.49 1.67 -4.05
C MET A 169 5.33 0.45 -3.13
N ALA A 170 5.18 0.67 -1.82
CA ALA A 170 4.91 -0.39 -0.85
C ALA A 170 3.50 -0.97 -0.98
N SER A 171 2.49 -0.12 -1.21
CA SER A 171 1.09 -0.55 -1.33
C SER A 171 0.84 -1.59 -2.42
N PRO A 172 1.34 -1.44 -3.66
CA PRO A 172 1.15 -2.46 -4.70
C PRO A 172 1.91 -3.76 -4.41
N VAL A 173 2.99 -3.74 -3.62
CA VAL A 173 3.64 -4.98 -3.15
C VAL A 173 2.67 -5.78 -2.29
N VAL A 174 2.05 -5.14 -1.29
CA VAL A 174 1.02 -5.80 -0.46
C VAL A 174 -0.18 -6.25 -1.29
N ALA A 175 -0.66 -5.40 -2.20
CA ALA A 175 -1.79 -5.75 -3.07
C ALA A 175 -1.47 -6.97 -3.95
N GLY A 176 -0.27 -7.06 -4.50
CA GLY A 176 0.19 -8.22 -5.28
C GLY A 176 0.26 -9.50 -4.46
N VAL A 177 0.78 -9.41 -3.24
CA VAL A 177 0.82 -10.55 -2.30
C VAL A 177 -0.59 -11.03 -1.95
N ILE A 178 -1.49 -10.11 -1.60
CA ILE A 178 -2.89 -10.45 -1.30
C ILE A 178 -3.60 -11.04 -2.52
N ALA A 179 -3.29 -10.58 -3.73
CA ALA A 179 -3.83 -11.16 -4.95
C ALA A 179 -3.42 -12.65 -5.12
N LEU A 180 -2.19 -13.01 -4.79
CA LEU A 180 -1.75 -14.41 -4.76
C LEU A 180 -2.48 -15.21 -3.68
N TRP A 181 -2.70 -14.64 -2.52
CA TRP A 181 -3.46 -15.28 -1.44
C TRP A 181 -4.93 -15.49 -1.84
N LEU A 182 -5.54 -14.50 -2.49
CA LEU A 182 -6.91 -14.62 -3.03
C LEU A 182 -7.02 -15.67 -4.14
N GLN A 183 -5.95 -15.91 -4.90
CA GLN A 183 -5.93 -17.01 -5.87
C GLN A 183 -6.02 -18.37 -5.16
N ALA A 184 -5.40 -18.52 -4.00
CA ALA A 184 -5.47 -19.73 -3.18
C ALA A 184 -6.78 -19.84 -2.38
N CYS A 185 -7.30 -18.70 -1.90
CA CYS A 185 -8.56 -18.61 -1.13
C CYS A 185 -9.39 -17.40 -1.58
N PRO A 186 -10.29 -17.54 -2.59
CA PRO A 186 -11.08 -16.43 -3.13
C PRO A 186 -12.06 -15.77 -2.17
N THR A 187 -12.30 -16.36 -1.00
CA THR A 187 -13.21 -15.85 0.03
C THR A 187 -12.48 -15.06 1.12
N LEU A 188 -11.16 -14.87 0.98
CA LEU A 188 -10.35 -14.13 1.95
C LEU A 188 -10.90 -12.70 2.14
N THR A 189 -11.09 -12.31 3.38
CA THR A 189 -11.54 -10.97 3.76
C THR A 189 -10.37 -10.09 4.20
N THR A 190 -10.60 -8.79 4.34
CA THR A 190 -9.61 -7.87 4.94
C THR A 190 -9.23 -8.31 6.35
N HIS A 191 -10.20 -8.79 7.13
CA HIS A 191 -9.95 -9.28 8.49
C HIS A 191 -9.04 -10.50 8.49
N ASP A 192 -9.28 -11.46 7.58
CA ASP A 192 -8.39 -12.63 7.43
C ASP A 192 -6.96 -12.22 7.07
N CYS A 193 -6.80 -11.21 6.21
CA CYS A 193 -5.47 -10.68 5.88
C CYS A 193 -4.77 -10.10 7.13
N ILE A 194 -5.48 -9.35 7.96
CA ILE A 194 -4.93 -8.80 9.22
C ILE A 194 -4.51 -9.95 10.17
N ASP A 195 -5.32 -10.98 10.28
CA ASP A 195 -4.98 -12.16 11.10
C ASP A 195 -3.73 -12.88 10.58
N ILE A 196 -3.59 -12.99 9.26
CA ILE A 196 -2.39 -13.57 8.63
C ILE A 196 -1.17 -12.69 8.92
N PHE A 197 -1.28 -11.36 8.79
CA PHE A 197 -0.19 -10.45 9.15
C PHE A 197 0.27 -10.64 10.59
N SER A 198 -0.68 -10.83 11.51
CA SER A 198 -0.38 -10.97 12.95
C SER A 198 0.54 -12.15 13.25
N THR A 199 0.52 -13.17 12.43
CA THR A 199 1.26 -14.44 12.63
C THR A 199 2.44 -14.64 11.69
N THR A 200 2.49 -13.93 10.56
CA THR A 200 3.46 -14.22 9.49
C THR A 200 4.42 -13.09 9.15
N CYS A 201 4.11 -11.84 9.53
CA CYS A 201 4.98 -10.70 9.22
C CYS A 201 6.35 -10.78 9.91
N HIS A 202 7.37 -10.30 9.21
CA HIS A 202 8.70 -10.12 9.79
C HIS A 202 8.74 -8.95 10.76
N ARG A 203 9.27 -9.17 11.95
CA ARG A 203 9.43 -8.20 13.03
C ARG A 203 10.90 -7.89 13.22
N TYR A 204 11.40 -6.94 12.44
CA TYR A 204 12.84 -6.63 12.41
C TYR A 204 13.37 -5.97 13.68
N ASP A 205 12.54 -5.26 14.41
CA ASP A 205 12.91 -4.64 15.68
C ASP A 205 12.34 -5.43 16.85
N PRO A 206 13.16 -6.24 17.53
CA PRO A 206 12.71 -7.07 18.64
C PRO A 206 12.45 -6.26 19.93
N SER A 207 12.84 -4.99 19.97
CA SER A 207 12.57 -4.09 21.11
C SER A 207 11.14 -3.56 21.13
N LEU A 208 10.42 -3.68 19.99
CA LEU A 208 9.06 -3.19 19.83
C LEU A 208 8.03 -4.30 20.08
N THR A 209 6.93 -3.91 20.68
CA THR A 209 5.73 -4.74 20.74
C THR A 209 4.92 -4.56 19.44
N TYR A 210 4.38 -5.65 18.90
CA TYR A 210 3.58 -5.65 17.67
C TYR A 210 2.15 -6.11 17.96
N PRO A 211 1.11 -5.49 17.32
CA PRO A 211 1.23 -4.37 16.39
C PRO A 211 1.55 -3.04 17.09
N ASN A 212 2.12 -2.08 16.35
CA ASN A 212 2.39 -0.74 16.85
C ASN A 212 2.22 0.34 15.75
N ASN A 213 2.22 1.61 16.15
CA ASN A 213 1.95 2.74 15.25
C ASN A 213 3.07 3.04 14.25
N LEU A 214 4.22 2.40 14.34
CA LEU A 214 5.36 2.58 13.44
C LEU A 214 5.40 1.52 12.33
N TYR A 215 5.06 0.27 12.68
CA TYR A 215 5.26 -0.89 11.82
C TYR A 215 4.01 -1.74 11.61
N GLY A 216 2.90 -1.44 12.29
CA GLY A 216 1.75 -2.34 12.30
C GLY A 216 2.14 -3.71 12.84
N TYR A 217 1.79 -4.76 12.13
CA TYR A 217 2.18 -6.14 12.44
C TYR A 217 3.60 -6.51 12.01
N GLY A 218 4.29 -5.65 11.24
CA GLY A 218 5.62 -5.88 10.69
C GLY A 218 5.64 -5.86 9.16
N GLU A 219 6.74 -6.29 8.55
CA GLU A 219 6.88 -6.36 7.09
C GLU A 219 6.25 -7.65 6.56
N ILE A 220 5.47 -7.53 5.49
CA ILE A 220 4.74 -8.65 4.89
C ILE A 220 5.69 -9.75 4.42
N ASP A 221 5.39 -11.01 4.79
CA ASP A 221 6.00 -12.20 4.24
C ASP A 221 5.03 -12.89 3.27
N ALA A 222 5.31 -12.76 1.98
CA ALA A 222 4.45 -13.30 0.93
C ALA A 222 4.32 -14.82 1.00
N TYR A 223 5.43 -15.50 1.31
CA TYR A 223 5.50 -16.95 1.32
C TYR A 223 4.89 -17.53 2.61
N ALA A 224 5.28 -17.03 3.77
CA ALA A 224 4.72 -17.47 5.04
C ALA A 224 3.21 -17.22 5.09
N GLY A 225 2.76 -16.05 4.58
CA GLY A 225 1.33 -15.75 4.48
C GLY A 225 0.59 -16.71 3.53
N LEU A 226 1.17 -17.04 2.37
CA LEU A 226 0.57 -18.03 1.47
C LEU A 226 0.48 -19.42 2.12
N GLN A 227 1.51 -19.85 2.84
CA GLN A 227 1.46 -21.12 3.60
C GLN A 227 0.34 -21.11 4.63
N GLU A 228 0.13 -20.02 5.35
CA GLU A 228 -0.95 -19.88 6.32
C GLU A 228 -2.33 -19.91 5.64
N VAL A 229 -2.49 -19.27 4.49
CA VAL A 229 -3.72 -19.36 3.68
C VAL A 229 -4.00 -20.81 3.28
N LEU A 230 -3.02 -21.51 2.75
CA LEU A 230 -3.17 -22.91 2.35
C LEU A 230 -3.49 -23.82 3.54
N ARG A 231 -2.87 -23.58 4.69
CA ARG A 231 -3.17 -24.30 5.94
C ARG A 231 -4.63 -24.09 6.38
N ARG A 232 -5.15 -22.85 6.30
CA ARG A 232 -6.55 -22.53 6.63
C ARG A 232 -7.50 -23.21 5.66
N VAL A 233 -7.20 -23.23 4.37
CA VAL A 233 -8.00 -23.92 3.35
C VAL A 233 -8.03 -25.43 3.61
N ALA A 234 -6.90 -26.05 3.92
CA ALA A 234 -6.82 -27.46 4.25
C ALA A 234 -7.61 -27.81 5.51
N ALA A 235 -7.48 -27.03 6.58
CA ALA A 235 -8.24 -27.22 7.82
C ALA A 235 -9.75 -27.07 7.60
N GLY A 236 -10.19 -26.16 6.71
CA GLY A 236 -11.58 -26.03 6.30
C GLY A 236 -12.12 -27.27 5.57
N VAL A 237 -11.27 -27.92 4.75
CA VAL A 237 -11.62 -29.17 4.06
C VAL A 237 -11.71 -30.36 5.03
N GLU A 238 -10.80 -30.43 6.00
CA GLU A 238 -10.84 -31.48 7.04
C GLU A 238 -12.09 -31.40 7.91
N ASN A 239 -12.55 -30.21 8.28
CA ASN A 239 -13.79 -30.02 9.04
C ASN A 239 -15.05 -30.42 8.25
N ILE A 240 -15.02 -30.40 6.92
CA ILE A 240 -16.11 -30.90 6.07
C ILE A 240 -16.15 -32.43 6.05
N ASN A 241 -15.02 -33.09 6.28
CA ASN A 241 -14.90 -34.54 6.23
C ASN A 241 -15.16 -35.25 7.59
N THR A 242 -15.19 -34.51 8.70
CA THR A 242 -15.34 -35.10 10.04
C THR A 242 -16.76 -35.02 10.62
N ASP A 243 -17.60 -34.09 10.14
CA ASP A 243 -19.00 -34.02 10.50
C ASP A 243 -19.86 -34.50 9.32
N GLY A 244 -20.41 -35.71 9.48
CA GLY A 244 -21.16 -36.38 8.45
C GLY A 244 -22.19 -35.49 7.75
N MET A 245 -22.15 -35.51 6.44
CA MET A 245 -23.21 -35.20 5.48
C MET A 245 -24.24 -34.15 5.91
N THR A 246 -23.80 -32.90 5.98
CA THR A 246 -24.73 -31.81 5.73
C THR A 246 -24.54 -31.39 4.28
N LYS A 247 -25.57 -31.63 3.49
CA LYS A 247 -25.68 -31.21 2.07
C LYS A 247 -25.20 -29.78 1.94
N LEU A 248 -24.10 -29.58 1.19
CA LEU A 248 -23.82 -28.27 0.60
C LEU A 248 -25.10 -27.74 -0.05
N PRO A 249 -25.53 -26.50 0.22
CA PRO A 249 -26.66 -25.93 -0.50
C PRO A 249 -26.30 -25.93 -1.97
N GLY A 250 -27.13 -26.64 -2.74
CA GLY A 250 -27.15 -26.93 -4.14
C GLY A 250 -26.01 -26.34 -4.99
N ASN A 251 -25.35 -27.27 -5.65
CA ASN A 251 -24.52 -27.12 -6.83
C ASN A 251 -24.52 -25.69 -7.45
N ARG A 252 -23.73 -24.77 -6.88
CA ARG A 252 -23.36 -23.55 -7.60
C ARG A 252 -22.40 -24.01 -8.70
N GLY A 253 -22.97 -24.35 -9.86
CA GLY A 253 -22.22 -24.76 -11.04
C GLY A 253 -20.99 -23.87 -11.18
N MET A 254 -19.81 -24.46 -11.37
CA MET A 254 -18.56 -23.70 -11.46
C MET A 254 -18.73 -22.59 -12.50
N ARG A 255 -18.59 -21.36 -12.09
CA ARG A 255 -18.73 -20.20 -12.97
C ARG A 255 -17.74 -20.29 -14.12
N ILE A 256 -18.23 -20.01 -15.32
CA ILE A 256 -17.47 -20.04 -16.56
C ILE A 256 -17.28 -18.60 -17.02
N TYR A 257 -16.06 -18.28 -17.39
CA TYR A 257 -15.66 -16.96 -17.88
C TYR A 257 -15.01 -17.07 -19.26
N THR A 258 -15.11 -16.04 -20.06
CA THR A 258 -14.26 -15.86 -21.24
C THR A 258 -12.81 -15.58 -20.81
N ILE A 259 -11.85 -15.67 -21.73
CA ILE A 259 -10.43 -15.42 -21.43
C ILE A 259 -10.14 -13.97 -21.01
N ASP A 260 -11.01 -13.03 -21.36
CA ASP A 260 -11.00 -11.63 -20.94
C ASP A 260 -11.74 -11.37 -19.60
N GLY A 261 -12.17 -12.45 -18.91
CA GLY A 261 -12.73 -12.38 -17.56
C GLY A 261 -14.24 -12.14 -17.48
N ARG A 262 -14.97 -12.11 -18.61
CA ARG A 262 -16.41 -11.91 -18.62
C ARG A 262 -17.14 -13.20 -18.22
N PHE A 263 -18.04 -13.12 -17.22
CA PHE A 263 -18.89 -14.23 -16.84
C PHE A 263 -19.88 -14.58 -17.93
N VAL A 264 -19.96 -15.86 -18.30
CA VAL A 264 -20.82 -16.36 -19.40
C VAL A 264 -21.78 -17.47 -18.98
N GLY A 265 -21.68 -17.98 -17.76
CA GLY A 265 -22.62 -18.98 -17.25
C GLY A 265 -21.98 -20.01 -16.35
N THR A 266 -22.73 -21.06 -16.05
CA THR A 266 -22.30 -22.17 -15.20
C THR A 266 -22.40 -23.53 -15.91
N ASP A 267 -22.86 -23.54 -17.14
CA ASP A 267 -23.06 -24.74 -17.95
C ASP A 267 -22.32 -24.62 -19.30
N MET A 268 -21.20 -25.32 -19.40
CA MET A 268 -20.37 -25.34 -20.59
C MET A 268 -21.11 -25.84 -21.83
N SER A 269 -22.10 -26.73 -21.64
CA SER A 269 -22.85 -27.32 -22.76
C SER A 269 -23.63 -26.29 -23.58
N LYS A 270 -24.03 -25.20 -22.93
CA LYS A 270 -24.86 -24.12 -23.49
C LYS A 270 -24.05 -22.99 -24.16
N LEU A 271 -22.73 -23.03 -24.05
CA LEU A 271 -21.88 -21.98 -24.59
C LEU A 271 -21.50 -22.29 -26.04
N PRO A 272 -21.22 -21.30 -26.89
CA PRO A 272 -20.67 -21.51 -28.21
C PRO A 272 -19.28 -22.14 -28.16
N ARG A 273 -18.79 -22.62 -29.34
CA ARG A 273 -17.40 -23.08 -29.41
C ARG A 273 -16.44 -21.93 -29.11
N GLY A 274 -15.48 -22.17 -28.24
CA GLY A 274 -14.54 -21.15 -27.83
C GLY A 274 -13.62 -21.59 -26.69
N ILE A 275 -12.82 -20.66 -26.20
CA ILE A 275 -11.92 -20.86 -25.08
C ILE A 275 -12.51 -20.15 -23.85
N TYR A 276 -12.60 -20.87 -22.75
CA TYR A 276 -13.21 -20.43 -21.50
C TYR A 276 -12.30 -20.73 -20.30
N VAL A 277 -12.58 -20.11 -19.18
CA VAL A 277 -11.94 -20.38 -17.89
C VAL A 277 -13.01 -20.85 -16.91
N GLN A 278 -12.81 -22.04 -16.33
CA GLN A 278 -13.68 -22.60 -15.31
C GLN A 278 -12.81 -23.19 -14.19
N GLY A 279 -13.06 -22.76 -12.95
CA GLY A 279 -12.26 -23.22 -11.80
C GLY A 279 -10.76 -22.94 -11.92
N GLY A 280 -10.38 -21.82 -12.55
CA GLY A 280 -8.98 -21.46 -12.82
C GLY A 280 -8.30 -22.25 -13.95
N ARG A 281 -9.02 -23.14 -14.66
CA ARG A 281 -8.50 -23.94 -15.76
C ARG A 281 -9.03 -23.45 -17.09
N LYS A 282 -8.15 -23.43 -18.10
CA LYS A 282 -8.52 -23.17 -19.47
C LYS A 282 -9.30 -24.37 -20.03
N MET A 283 -10.46 -24.11 -20.56
CA MET A 283 -11.35 -25.10 -21.19
C MET A 283 -11.56 -24.72 -22.67
N VAL A 284 -11.63 -25.73 -23.52
CA VAL A 284 -11.96 -25.55 -24.95
C VAL A 284 -13.26 -26.27 -25.21
N LYS A 285 -14.19 -25.58 -25.85
CA LYS A 285 -15.45 -26.20 -26.33
C LYS A 285 -15.52 -26.19 -27.84
#